data_1ba1f91b30a0a27b64199819ab7ed143
#
_entry.id   1ba1f91b30a0a27b64199819ab7ed143
#
_cell.length_a   1.000
_cell.length_b   1.000
_cell.length_c   1.000
_cell.angle_alpha   90.00
_cell.angle_beta   90.00
_cell.angle_gamma   90.00
#
_symmetry.space_group_name_H-M   'P 1'
#
loop_
_entity.id
_entity.type
_entity.pdbx_description
1 polymer ?
#
loop_
_entity_poly.entity_id
_entity_poly.type
_entity_poly.pdbx_seq_one_letter_code
_entity_poly.pdbx_strand_id
1 'polypeptide(L)'
;MSRFEEQRQWGNLTRNLKRGVLALKENAVVQDGRVYDQNGVDKSHLAELSVKTTPAQREALQAVDELSTHELENGHFVFAFFESCKTMAERYPAFTQPDLARLMFIGTYTGYQTGRLQHDNGKVIDKRALETLIGISRNRFAEFYRKLIDADIVQEQGGEIHINPSVFFRGPLKESGYKLSEYSHTRMFRKTVRDLYAIYKGRKTAQLAIIYAVLPFLNFRTNVVCFNPQDSDDDLRAMNLDHLAALLGYKDTDKLRRALEGIVIDGEPVFWLPHNAKDRRQKRIVVNPRVVFAGPAESLGAVKVLFS
;
A
#
# COMPACT_ATOMS: atom_id res chain seq x y z
N MET A 1 -11.38 -7.55 33.34
CA MET A 1 -11.64 -8.03 34.73
C MET A 1 -10.76 -9.25 34.99
N SER A 2 -10.05 -9.34 36.12
CA SER A 2 -9.20 -10.51 36.38
C SER A 2 -10.09 -11.72 36.78
N ARG A 3 -9.63 -12.95 36.48
CA ARG A 3 -10.33 -14.18 36.86
C ARG A 3 -10.61 -14.26 38.38
N PHE A 4 -9.79 -13.60 39.17
CA PHE A 4 -9.94 -13.51 40.61
C PHE A 4 -11.09 -12.58 41.03
N GLU A 5 -11.27 -11.47 40.35
CA GLU A 5 -12.40 -10.54 40.57
C GLU A 5 -13.74 -11.17 40.16
N GLU A 6 -13.77 -11.90 39.06
CA GLU A 6 -14.95 -12.64 38.62
C GLU A 6 -15.36 -13.70 39.64
N GLN A 7 -14.41 -14.47 40.17
CA GLN A 7 -14.69 -15.48 41.23
C GLN A 7 -15.17 -14.80 42.52
N ARG A 8 -14.61 -13.67 42.90
CA ARG A 8 -15.03 -12.92 44.09
C ARG A 8 -16.45 -12.37 43.93
N GLN A 9 -16.77 -11.80 42.76
CA GLN A 9 -18.12 -11.32 42.45
C GLN A 9 -19.13 -12.48 42.46
N TRP A 10 -18.77 -13.61 41.84
CA TRP A 10 -19.59 -14.80 41.88
C TRP A 10 -19.82 -15.30 43.30
N GLY A 11 -18.82 -15.29 44.15
CA GLY A 11 -18.90 -15.67 45.59
C GLY A 11 -19.96 -14.86 46.34
N ASN A 12 -20.04 -13.55 46.05
CA ASN A 12 -20.93 -12.63 46.73
C ASN A 12 -22.38 -12.65 46.28
N LEU A 13 -22.71 -13.38 45.18
CA LEU A 13 -24.08 -13.53 44.70
C LEU A 13 -24.91 -14.41 45.65
N THR A 14 -26.16 -14.02 45.89
CA THR A 14 -27.13 -14.88 46.62
C THR A 14 -27.46 -16.15 45.85
N ARG A 15 -27.91 -17.18 46.54
CA ARG A 15 -28.25 -18.49 45.94
C ARG A 15 -29.28 -18.36 44.81
N ASN A 16 -30.23 -17.47 44.93
CA ASN A 16 -31.27 -17.22 43.93
C ASN A 16 -30.70 -16.54 42.69
N LEU A 17 -29.81 -15.55 42.89
CA LEU A 17 -29.12 -14.87 41.79
C LEU A 17 -28.19 -15.82 41.02
N LYS A 18 -27.46 -16.68 41.75
CA LYS A 18 -26.64 -17.74 41.12
C LYS A 18 -27.45 -18.68 40.23
N ARG A 19 -28.64 -19.13 40.72
CA ARG A 19 -29.56 -19.97 39.94
C ARG A 19 -30.08 -19.19 38.71
N GLY A 20 -30.46 -17.95 38.85
CA GLY A 20 -30.94 -17.11 37.75
C GLY A 20 -29.86 -16.90 36.66
N VAL A 21 -28.62 -16.66 37.07
CA VAL A 21 -27.49 -16.51 36.12
C VAL A 21 -27.19 -17.81 35.39
N LEU A 22 -27.23 -18.96 36.11
CA LEU A 22 -27.01 -20.27 35.47
C LEU A 22 -28.14 -20.62 34.50
N ALA A 23 -29.41 -20.39 34.89
CA ALA A 23 -30.55 -20.62 34.02
C ALA A 23 -30.50 -19.70 32.76
N LEU A 24 -30.06 -18.47 32.91
CA LEU A 24 -29.85 -17.55 31.78
C LEU A 24 -28.74 -18.04 30.86
N LYS A 25 -27.63 -18.54 31.43
CA LYS A 25 -26.50 -19.05 30.65
C LYS A 25 -26.86 -20.29 29.84
N GLU A 26 -27.76 -21.15 30.34
CA GLU A 26 -28.16 -22.38 29.69
C GLU A 26 -29.30 -22.20 28.68
N ASN A 27 -30.23 -21.29 28.94
CA ASN A 27 -31.50 -21.20 28.20
C ASN A 27 -31.76 -19.78 27.58
N ALA A 28 -30.79 -18.88 27.61
CA ALA A 28 -30.99 -17.56 27.04
C ALA A 28 -31.05 -17.59 25.49
N VAL A 29 -32.00 -16.88 24.94
CA VAL A 29 -32.13 -16.65 23.51
C VAL A 29 -31.64 -15.23 23.20
N VAL A 30 -30.73 -15.09 22.26
CA VAL A 30 -30.26 -13.79 21.79
C VAL A 30 -30.97 -13.45 20.48
N GLN A 31 -31.72 -12.37 20.47
CA GLN A 31 -32.39 -11.86 19.29
C GLN A 31 -32.23 -10.34 19.21
N ASP A 32 -31.83 -9.81 18.05
CA ASP A 32 -31.66 -8.37 17.78
C ASP A 32 -30.78 -7.64 18.83
N GLY A 33 -29.71 -8.32 19.30
CA GLY A 33 -28.79 -7.76 20.30
C GLY A 33 -29.34 -7.71 21.72
N ARG A 34 -30.50 -8.31 21.98
CA ARG A 34 -31.11 -8.45 23.30
C ARG A 34 -31.09 -9.88 23.78
N VAL A 35 -31.06 -10.06 25.10
CA VAL A 35 -31.06 -11.36 25.77
C VAL A 35 -32.42 -11.61 26.44
N TYR A 36 -33.05 -12.69 26.04
CA TYR A 36 -34.35 -13.09 26.60
C TYR A 36 -34.21 -14.40 27.39
N ASP A 37 -34.94 -14.54 28.48
CA ASP A 37 -35.04 -15.82 29.17
C ASP A 37 -35.99 -16.79 28.42
N GLN A 38 -36.11 -18.04 28.91
CA GLN A 38 -36.97 -19.03 28.31
C GLN A 38 -38.46 -18.67 28.26
N ASN A 39 -38.89 -17.63 29.01
CA ASN A 39 -40.25 -17.12 29.03
C ASN A 39 -40.42 -15.88 28.13
N GLY A 40 -39.40 -15.51 27.38
CA GLY A 40 -39.42 -14.34 26.50
C GLY A 40 -39.26 -12.98 27.23
N VAL A 41 -38.84 -13.00 28.49
CA VAL A 41 -38.63 -11.77 29.26
C VAL A 41 -37.24 -11.20 28.97
N ASP A 42 -37.17 -9.91 28.62
CA ASP A 42 -35.91 -9.20 28.36
C ASP A 42 -35.04 -9.14 29.64
N LYS A 43 -33.86 -9.74 29.54
CA LYS A 43 -32.84 -9.82 30.59
C LYS A 43 -31.52 -9.15 30.18
N SER A 44 -31.55 -8.32 29.17
CA SER A 44 -30.35 -7.65 28.62
C SER A 44 -29.57 -6.87 29.68
N HIS A 45 -30.26 -6.32 30.69
CA HIS A 45 -29.65 -5.59 31.81
C HIS A 45 -28.81 -6.49 32.75
N LEU A 46 -28.98 -7.82 32.68
CA LEU A 46 -28.25 -8.81 33.48
C LEU A 46 -27.13 -9.53 32.69
N ALA A 47 -27.01 -9.24 31.40
CA ALA A 47 -26.09 -9.98 30.51
C ALA A 47 -25.22 -8.98 29.72
N GLU A 48 -23.92 -9.20 29.75
CA GLU A 48 -22.97 -8.56 28.85
C GLU A 48 -22.72 -9.51 27.67
N LEU A 49 -23.13 -9.08 26.47
CA LEU A 49 -22.88 -9.84 25.26
C LEU A 49 -21.46 -9.61 24.78
N SER A 50 -20.56 -10.53 25.03
CA SER A 50 -19.24 -10.54 24.43
C SER A 50 -19.23 -11.46 23.21
N VAL A 51 -19.02 -10.89 22.03
CA VAL A 51 -18.76 -11.68 20.82
C VAL A 51 -17.34 -12.23 20.89
N LYS A 52 -17.23 -13.55 21.08
CA LYS A 52 -15.91 -14.20 21.04
C LYS A 52 -15.43 -14.26 19.60
N THR A 53 -14.36 -13.52 19.31
CA THR A 53 -13.68 -13.62 18.00
C THR A 53 -13.10 -15.02 17.83
N THR A 54 -13.28 -15.60 16.64
CA THR A 54 -12.63 -16.86 16.26
C THR A 54 -11.11 -16.64 16.12
N PRO A 55 -10.28 -17.70 16.19
CA PRO A 55 -8.85 -17.56 15.90
C PRO A 55 -8.58 -16.89 14.56
N ALA A 56 -9.28 -17.28 13.49
CA ALA A 56 -9.14 -16.65 12.17
C ALA A 56 -9.52 -15.16 12.16
N GLN A 57 -10.57 -14.76 12.89
CA GLN A 57 -10.92 -13.34 13.03
C GLN A 57 -9.84 -12.55 13.79
N ARG A 58 -9.19 -13.15 14.80
CA ARG A 58 -8.09 -12.51 15.52
C ARG A 58 -6.87 -12.33 14.63
N GLU A 59 -6.51 -13.35 13.85
CA GLU A 59 -5.40 -13.28 12.89
C GLU A 59 -5.67 -12.20 11.83
N ALA A 60 -6.88 -12.12 11.28
CA ALA A 60 -7.26 -11.09 10.33
C ALA A 60 -7.19 -9.67 10.94
N LEU A 61 -7.63 -9.49 12.19
CA LEU A 61 -7.52 -8.22 12.90
C LEU A 61 -6.07 -7.83 13.15
N GLN A 62 -5.21 -8.78 13.55
CA GLN A 62 -3.78 -8.54 13.72
C GLN A 62 -3.10 -8.14 12.42
N ALA A 63 -3.44 -8.79 11.29
CA ALA A 63 -2.90 -8.45 9.99
C ALA A 63 -3.31 -7.03 9.55
N VAL A 64 -4.55 -6.62 9.80
CA VAL A 64 -5.03 -5.27 9.52
C VAL A 64 -4.30 -4.23 10.40
N ASP A 65 -4.07 -4.53 11.67
CA ASP A 65 -3.34 -3.66 12.60
C ASP A 65 -1.87 -3.53 12.19
N GLU A 66 -1.23 -4.64 11.79
CA GLU A 66 0.13 -4.63 11.24
C GLU A 66 0.23 -3.78 9.98
N LEU A 67 -0.72 -3.91 9.04
CA LEU A 67 -0.75 -3.08 7.84
C LEU A 67 -0.94 -1.60 8.19
N SER A 68 -1.84 -1.29 9.12
CA SER A 68 -2.08 0.10 9.57
C SER A 68 -0.83 0.71 10.20
N THR A 69 -0.11 -0.05 11.02
CA THR A 69 1.17 0.36 11.61
C THR A 69 2.22 0.59 10.52
N HIS A 70 2.33 -0.32 9.57
CA HIS A 70 3.23 -0.20 8.43
C HIS A 70 2.94 1.04 7.57
N GLU A 71 1.66 1.35 7.36
CA GLU A 71 1.22 2.56 6.65
C GLU A 71 1.64 3.84 7.38
N LEU A 72 1.49 3.88 8.70
CA LEU A 72 1.90 5.01 9.54
C LEU A 72 3.42 5.23 9.51
N GLU A 73 4.21 4.18 9.70
CA GLU A 73 5.68 4.22 9.70
C GLU A 73 6.24 4.76 8.38
N ASN A 74 5.61 4.40 7.26
CA ASN A 74 6.03 4.79 5.92
C ASN A 74 5.29 6.05 5.38
N GLY A 75 4.63 6.82 6.27
CA GLY A 75 4.02 8.13 6.00
C GLY A 75 2.74 8.05 5.20
N HIS A 76 1.95 7.00 5.43
CA HIS A 76 0.78 6.63 4.65
C HIS A 76 1.11 6.41 3.17
N PHE A 77 0.10 6.20 2.36
CA PHE A 77 0.28 5.89 0.94
C PHE A 77 -0.57 6.77 0.03
N VAL A 78 -0.25 6.71 -1.23
CA VAL A 78 -1.07 7.12 -2.37
C VAL A 78 -1.28 5.90 -3.24
N PHE A 79 -2.47 5.72 -3.79
CA PHE A 79 -2.70 4.73 -4.83
C PHE A 79 -2.06 5.20 -6.12
N ALA A 80 -1.20 4.37 -6.69
CA ALA A 80 -0.67 4.54 -8.04
C ALA A 80 -1.44 3.60 -8.96
N PHE A 81 -2.08 4.16 -9.98
CA PHE A 81 -2.88 3.40 -10.95
C PHE A 81 -2.07 3.12 -12.20
N PHE A 82 -2.25 1.91 -12.70
CA PHE A 82 -1.79 1.51 -14.00
C PHE A 82 -3.00 0.94 -14.74
N GLU A 83 -3.45 1.68 -15.74
CA GLU A 83 -4.48 1.20 -16.65
C GLU A 83 -4.03 -0.10 -17.34
N SER A 84 -4.84 -0.65 -18.22
CA SER A 84 -4.52 -1.83 -19.03
C SER A 84 -3.26 -1.71 -19.92
N CYS A 85 -2.45 -0.67 -19.72
CA CYS A 85 -1.15 -0.49 -20.39
C CYS A 85 -0.15 -1.53 -19.93
N LYS A 86 0.55 -2.14 -20.87
CA LYS A 86 1.54 -3.18 -20.57
C LYS A 86 2.74 -2.64 -19.83
N THR A 87 3.15 -1.39 -20.11
CA THR A 87 4.31 -0.76 -19.45
C THR A 87 4.05 0.73 -19.18
N MET A 88 4.77 1.30 -18.22
CA MET A 88 4.74 2.75 -17.98
C MET A 88 5.34 3.55 -19.14
N ALA A 89 6.25 2.96 -19.92
CA ALA A 89 6.81 3.57 -21.11
C ALA A 89 5.77 3.67 -22.26
N GLU A 90 4.89 2.68 -22.39
CA GLU A 90 3.77 2.74 -23.34
C GLU A 90 2.72 3.76 -22.89
N ARG A 91 2.45 3.84 -21.59
CA ARG A 91 1.51 4.82 -21.05
C ARG A 91 2.01 6.26 -21.21
N TYR A 92 3.31 6.48 -21.04
CA TYR A 92 3.93 7.81 -21.07
C TYR A 92 5.12 7.85 -22.04
N PRO A 93 4.90 7.74 -23.36
CA PRO A 93 5.98 7.59 -24.34
C PRO A 93 6.92 8.80 -24.43
N ALA A 94 6.46 10.00 -24.03
CA ALA A 94 7.27 11.20 -23.99
C ALA A 94 8.17 11.32 -22.75
N PHE A 95 8.00 10.42 -21.75
CA PHE A 95 8.72 10.49 -20.48
C PHE A 95 10.02 9.71 -20.55
N THR A 96 11.09 10.36 -20.11
CA THR A 96 12.36 9.69 -19.86
C THR A 96 12.33 8.96 -18.51
N GLN A 97 13.29 8.06 -18.24
CA GLN A 97 13.40 7.43 -16.92
C GLN A 97 13.48 8.46 -15.77
N PRO A 98 14.29 9.53 -15.83
CA PRO A 98 14.22 10.55 -14.79
C PRO A 98 12.85 11.22 -14.63
N ASP A 99 12.07 11.35 -15.72
CA ASP A 99 10.73 11.93 -15.66
C ASP A 99 9.76 10.99 -14.95
N LEU A 100 9.84 9.69 -15.19
CA LEU A 100 9.04 8.68 -14.45
C LEU A 100 9.37 8.69 -12.96
N ALA A 101 10.63 8.82 -12.59
CA ALA A 101 11.02 8.91 -11.18
C ALA A 101 10.48 10.20 -10.52
N ARG A 102 10.50 11.33 -11.24
CA ARG A 102 9.91 12.59 -10.77
C ARG A 102 8.40 12.50 -10.66
N LEU A 103 7.75 11.86 -11.63
CA LEU A 103 6.30 11.61 -11.59
C LEU A 103 5.92 10.79 -10.36
N MET A 104 6.63 9.70 -10.08
CA MET A 104 6.45 8.90 -8.86
C MET A 104 6.60 9.76 -7.60
N PHE A 105 7.62 10.61 -7.55
CA PHE A 105 7.86 11.51 -6.42
C PHE A 105 6.73 12.54 -6.24
N ILE A 106 6.28 13.20 -7.31
CA ILE A 106 5.18 14.18 -7.26
C ILE A 106 3.90 13.52 -6.76
N GLY A 107 3.59 12.29 -7.19
CA GLY A 107 2.43 11.54 -6.76
C GLY A 107 2.31 11.42 -5.24
N THR A 108 3.44 11.42 -4.51
CA THR A 108 3.43 11.38 -3.04
C THR A 108 2.86 12.64 -2.37
N TYR A 109 2.72 13.73 -3.10
CA TYR A 109 2.15 15.00 -2.63
C TYR A 109 0.68 15.18 -2.98
N THR A 110 0.03 14.17 -3.54
CA THR A 110 -1.41 14.16 -3.80
C THR A 110 -2.18 14.37 -2.50
N GLY A 111 -3.02 15.40 -2.46
CA GLY A 111 -3.89 15.72 -1.34
C GLY A 111 -5.00 14.69 -1.15
N TYR A 112 -5.45 14.54 0.09
CA TYR A 112 -6.50 13.57 0.44
C TYR A 112 -7.83 13.97 -0.21
N GLN A 113 -8.41 13.09 -1.01
CA GLN A 113 -9.67 13.24 -1.79
C GLN A 113 -9.70 14.41 -2.79
N THR A 114 -8.77 15.36 -2.73
CA THR A 114 -8.81 16.57 -3.57
C THR A 114 -7.97 16.46 -4.84
N GLY A 115 -7.01 15.52 -4.89
CA GLY A 115 -6.01 15.47 -5.97
C GLY A 115 -5.06 16.66 -6.02
N ARG A 116 -5.30 17.73 -5.25
CA ARG A 116 -4.46 18.93 -5.20
C ARG A 116 -3.07 18.61 -4.67
N LEU A 117 -2.03 19.15 -5.31
CA LEU A 117 -0.67 19.02 -4.78
C LEU A 117 -0.49 19.87 -3.51
N GLN A 118 -0.12 19.19 -2.41
CA GLN A 118 0.08 19.85 -1.14
C GLN A 118 1.09 19.12 -0.25
N HIS A 119 1.72 19.85 0.66
CA HIS A 119 2.53 19.32 1.74
C HIS A 119 1.65 18.64 2.81
N ASP A 120 2.25 17.88 3.71
CA ASP A 120 1.51 17.16 4.76
C ASP A 120 0.82 18.09 5.77
N ASN A 121 1.29 19.33 5.90
CA ASN A 121 0.66 20.38 6.70
C ASN A 121 -0.48 21.11 5.95
N GLY A 122 -0.88 20.64 4.76
CA GLY A 122 -1.94 21.23 3.95
C GLY A 122 -1.52 22.43 3.09
N LYS A 123 -0.26 22.89 3.19
CA LYS A 123 0.23 24.00 2.34
C LYS A 123 0.25 23.58 0.88
N VAL A 124 -0.41 24.35 0.03
CA VAL A 124 -0.50 24.14 -1.41
C VAL A 124 0.88 24.22 -2.06
N ILE A 125 1.13 23.36 -3.04
CA ILE A 125 2.32 23.36 -3.88
C ILE A 125 1.92 23.96 -5.24
N ASP A 126 2.27 25.22 -5.45
CA ASP A 126 2.14 25.88 -6.73
C ASP A 126 3.30 25.49 -7.68
N LYS A 127 3.29 25.97 -8.89
CA LYS A 127 4.30 25.64 -9.91
C LYS A 127 5.73 25.99 -9.49
N ARG A 128 5.91 27.13 -8.78
CA ARG A 128 7.21 27.58 -8.31
C ARG A 128 7.71 26.71 -7.14
N ALA A 129 6.82 26.37 -6.23
CA ALA A 129 7.12 25.44 -5.15
C ALA A 129 7.45 24.03 -5.69
N LEU A 130 6.73 23.56 -6.72
CA LEU A 130 6.99 22.29 -7.38
C LEU A 130 8.35 22.26 -8.07
N GLU A 131 8.76 23.35 -8.77
CA GLU A 131 10.08 23.48 -9.37
C GLU A 131 11.19 23.34 -8.30
N THR A 132 11.03 24.05 -7.19
CA THR A 132 11.96 23.99 -6.06
C THR A 132 12.03 22.61 -5.45
N LEU A 133 10.88 21.96 -5.29
CA LEU A 133 10.73 20.62 -4.67
C LEU A 133 11.44 19.53 -5.50
N ILE A 134 11.26 19.56 -6.83
CA ILE A 134 11.89 18.63 -7.76
C ILE A 134 13.40 18.89 -7.85
N GLY A 135 13.84 20.14 -7.77
CA GLY A 135 15.24 20.51 -7.68
C GLY A 135 16.04 20.30 -8.97
N ILE A 136 15.45 20.61 -10.13
CA ILE A 136 16.11 20.62 -11.45
C ILE A 136 16.14 22.03 -12.02
N SER A 137 16.95 22.22 -13.08
CA SER A 137 17.05 23.55 -13.73
C SER A 137 15.69 23.95 -14.32
N ARG A 138 15.43 25.27 -14.35
CA ARG A 138 14.20 25.88 -14.86
C ARG A 138 13.78 25.37 -16.25
N ASN A 139 14.72 25.22 -17.16
CA ASN A 139 14.43 24.76 -18.52
C ASN A 139 13.99 23.29 -18.53
N ARG A 140 14.67 22.43 -17.76
CA ARG A 140 14.28 21.02 -17.61
C ARG A 140 12.95 20.87 -16.87
N PHE A 141 12.68 21.73 -15.90
CA PHE A 141 11.40 21.76 -15.22
C PHE A 141 10.28 22.16 -16.19
N ALA A 142 10.46 23.20 -16.98
CA ALA A 142 9.47 23.65 -17.95
C ALA A 142 9.15 22.56 -18.98
N GLU A 143 10.16 21.83 -19.47
CA GLU A 143 9.96 20.69 -20.37
C GLU A 143 9.19 19.56 -19.70
N PHE A 144 9.61 19.17 -18.49
CA PHE A 144 8.94 18.12 -17.72
C PHE A 144 7.50 18.49 -17.37
N TYR A 145 7.28 19.72 -16.93
CA TYR A 145 5.95 20.22 -16.58
C TYR A 145 4.98 20.22 -17.78
N ARG A 146 5.48 20.61 -18.96
CA ARG A 146 4.70 20.51 -20.19
C ARG A 146 4.29 19.08 -20.50
N LYS A 147 5.22 18.11 -20.36
CA LYS A 147 4.89 16.68 -20.52
C LYS A 147 3.81 16.22 -19.56
N LEU A 148 3.79 16.72 -18.31
CA LEU A 148 2.72 16.41 -17.35
C LEU A 148 1.35 16.91 -17.80
N ILE A 149 1.29 18.13 -18.37
CA ILE A 149 0.07 18.71 -18.92
C ILE A 149 -0.37 17.94 -20.18
N ASP A 150 0.55 17.75 -21.13
CA ASP A 150 0.27 17.09 -22.42
C ASP A 150 -0.23 15.63 -22.24
N ALA A 151 0.22 14.97 -21.19
CA ALA A 151 -0.21 13.62 -20.83
C ALA A 151 -1.44 13.58 -19.89
N ASP A 152 -2.09 14.70 -19.64
CA ASP A 152 -3.24 14.86 -18.72
C ASP A 152 -2.97 14.28 -17.31
N ILE A 153 -1.73 14.37 -16.85
CA ILE A 153 -1.33 13.93 -15.50
C ILE A 153 -1.64 14.99 -14.48
N VAL A 154 -1.43 16.27 -14.84
CA VAL A 154 -1.76 17.41 -14.00
C VAL A 154 -2.61 18.43 -14.74
N GLN A 155 -3.46 19.11 -13.99
CA GLN A 155 -4.28 20.23 -14.46
C GLN A 155 -4.07 21.43 -13.53
N GLU A 156 -4.04 22.65 -14.13
CA GLU A 156 -4.02 23.89 -13.37
C GLU A 156 -5.44 24.43 -13.23
N GLN A 157 -5.91 24.59 -11.98
CA GLN A 157 -7.23 25.12 -11.66
C GLN A 157 -7.09 26.21 -10.59
N GLY A 158 -7.46 27.44 -10.92
CA GLY A 158 -7.39 28.55 -9.95
C GLY A 158 -5.99 28.86 -9.39
N GLY A 159 -4.92 28.53 -10.12
CA GLY A 159 -3.52 28.66 -9.67
C GLY A 159 -3.02 27.48 -8.83
N GLU A 160 -3.86 26.49 -8.56
CA GLU A 160 -3.50 25.24 -7.90
C GLU A 160 -3.25 24.12 -8.92
N ILE A 161 -2.37 23.19 -8.56
CA ILE A 161 -2.04 22.03 -9.41
C ILE A 161 -2.78 20.81 -8.86
N HIS A 162 -3.55 20.17 -9.71
CA HIS A 162 -4.29 18.93 -9.39
C HIS A 162 -3.74 17.78 -10.20
N ILE A 163 -3.54 16.64 -9.55
CA ILE A 163 -3.18 15.38 -10.20
C ILE A 163 -4.45 14.67 -10.66
N ASN A 164 -4.39 14.12 -11.86
CA ASN A 164 -5.44 13.29 -12.40
C ASN A 164 -5.65 12.04 -11.49
N PRO A 165 -6.86 11.81 -10.97
CA PRO A 165 -7.14 10.69 -10.06
C PRO A 165 -6.86 9.32 -10.68
N SER A 166 -6.89 9.18 -12.01
CA SER A 166 -6.54 7.93 -12.70
C SER A 166 -5.04 7.63 -12.70
N VAL A 167 -4.20 8.59 -12.27
CA VAL A 167 -2.74 8.41 -12.14
C VAL A 167 -2.37 8.18 -10.68
N PHE A 168 -2.78 9.11 -9.81
CA PHE A 168 -2.61 8.98 -8.36
C PHE A 168 -3.84 9.46 -7.61
N PHE A 169 -4.24 8.69 -6.60
CA PHE A 169 -5.35 9.06 -5.74
C PHE A 169 -5.04 8.73 -4.28
N ARG A 170 -5.47 9.59 -3.37
CA ARG A 170 -5.36 9.40 -1.93
C ARG A 170 -6.71 9.56 -1.28
N GLY A 171 -7.22 8.48 -0.68
CA GLY A 171 -8.53 8.44 -0.02
C GLY A 171 -9.24 7.11 -0.28
N PRO A 172 -10.47 6.94 0.24
CA PRO A 172 -11.28 5.76 0.02
C PRO A 172 -11.70 5.68 -1.46
N LEU A 173 -11.34 4.60 -2.15
CA LEU A 173 -11.64 4.45 -3.59
C LEU A 173 -13.14 4.45 -3.90
N LYS A 174 -13.96 3.89 -3.00
CA LYS A 174 -15.42 3.83 -3.17
C LYS A 174 -16.09 5.21 -3.09
N GLU A 175 -15.47 6.15 -2.36
CA GLU A 175 -15.99 7.50 -2.12
C GLU A 175 -15.37 8.55 -3.06
N SER A 176 -14.50 8.13 -3.96
CA SER A 176 -13.74 9.02 -4.84
C SER A 176 -14.60 9.80 -5.84
N GLY A 177 -15.82 9.36 -6.11
CA GLY A 177 -16.64 9.89 -7.21
C GLY A 177 -16.19 9.42 -8.61
N TYR A 178 -15.12 8.63 -8.69
CA TYR A 178 -14.56 8.05 -9.91
C TYR A 178 -14.65 6.53 -9.87
N LYS A 179 -14.67 5.87 -11.02
CA LYS A 179 -14.66 4.39 -11.11
C LYS A 179 -13.26 3.79 -10.87
N LEU A 180 -12.52 4.33 -9.91
CA LEU A 180 -11.12 3.96 -9.65
C LEU A 180 -10.96 2.53 -9.14
N SER A 181 -12.00 1.95 -8.54
CA SER A 181 -11.97 0.56 -8.08
C SER A 181 -11.88 -0.47 -9.20
N GLU A 182 -12.16 -0.06 -10.45
CA GLU A 182 -12.04 -0.90 -11.64
C GLU A 182 -10.61 -0.96 -12.19
N TYR A 183 -9.72 -0.04 -11.76
CA TYR A 183 -8.34 0.01 -12.21
C TYR A 183 -7.40 -0.77 -11.30
N SER A 184 -6.43 -1.44 -11.90
CA SER A 184 -5.32 -2.03 -11.15
C SER A 184 -4.48 -0.94 -10.50
N HIS A 185 -4.15 -1.13 -9.22
CA HIS A 185 -3.42 -0.15 -8.44
C HIS A 185 -2.54 -0.80 -7.37
N THR A 186 -1.57 -0.05 -6.86
CA THR A 186 -0.77 -0.42 -5.69
C THR A 186 -0.68 0.74 -4.70
N ARG A 187 -0.45 0.42 -3.43
CA ARG A 187 -0.09 1.42 -2.42
C ARG A 187 1.36 1.80 -2.61
N MET A 188 1.62 3.07 -2.84
CA MET A 188 2.96 3.64 -2.89
C MET A 188 3.16 4.51 -1.65
N PHE A 189 4.14 4.16 -0.80
CA PHE A 189 4.34 4.79 0.49
C PHE A 189 5.07 6.12 0.37
N ARG A 190 4.43 7.16 0.88
CA ARG A 190 4.79 8.55 0.59
C ARG A 190 6.12 8.97 1.19
N LYS A 191 6.35 8.68 2.47
CA LYS A 191 7.60 9.02 3.15
C LYS A 191 8.77 8.30 2.50
N THR A 192 8.68 7.01 2.34
CA THR A 192 9.75 6.17 1.78
C THR A 192 10.15 6.59 0.38
N VAL A 193 9.18 6.88 -0.50
CA VAL A 193 9.47 7.37 -1.86
C VAL A 193 10.11 8.76 -1.84
N ARG A 194 9.70 9.64 -0.93
CA ARG A 194 10.31 10.97 -0.77
C ARG A 194 11.75 10.88 -0.28
N ASP A 195 12.01 10.02 0.69
CA ASP A 195 13.34 9.77 1.24
C ASP A 195 14.27 9.19 0.15
N LEU A 196 13.78 8.20 -0.62
CA LEU A 196 14.50 7.69 -1.79
C LEU A 196 14.81 8.80 -2.80
N TYR A 197 13.83 9.65 -3.13
CA TYR A 197 14.07 10.74 -4.07
C TYR A 197 15.11 11.73 -3.53
N ALA A 198 15.10 12.04 -2.25
CA ALA A 198 16.09 12.92 -1.62
C ALA A 198 17.51 12.35 -1.71
N ILE A 199 17.68 11.02 -1.55
CA ILE A 199 18.95 10.31 -1.63
C ILE A 199 19.47 10.25 -3.09
N TYR A 200 18.57 9.91 -4.03
CA TYR A 200 18.94 9.58 -5.42
C TYR A 200 18.73 10.71 -6.43
N LYS A 201 18.27 11.89 -6.01
CA LYS A 201 18.10 13.04 -6.90
C LYS A 201 19.41 13.42 -7.62
N GLY A 202 19.29 14.03 -8.80
CA GLY A 202 20.44 14.38 -9.60
C GLY A 202 20.85 13.26 -10.57
N ARG A 203 22.09 12.81 -10.52
CA ARG A 203 22.64 11.83 -11.48
C ARG A 203 22.03 10.43 -11.40
N LYS A 204 21.51 10.05 -10.23
CA LYS A 204 20.93 8.72 -9.99
C LYS A 204 19.41 8.69 -10.09
N THR A 205 18.75 9.80 -10.36
CA THR A 205 17.28 9.88 -10.44
C THR A 205 16.68 8.84 -11.40
N ALA A 206 17.32 8.60 -12.55
CA ALA A 206 16.87 7.61 -13.52
C ALA A 206 16.74 6.20 -12.94
N GLN A 207 17.58 5.85 -11.97
CA GLN A 207 17.56 4.53 -11.32
C GLN A 207 16.26 4.29 -10.56
N LEU A 208 15.69 5.32 -9.93
CA LEU A 208 14.41 5.22 -9.21
C LEU A 208 13.23 4.92 -10.14
N ALA A 209 13.36 5.22 -11.44
CA ALA A 209 12.31 4.93 -12.41
C ALA A 209 11.97 3.44 -12.49
N ILE A 210 12.92 2.56 -12.13
CA ILE A 210 12.70 1.11 -12.10
C ILE A 210 11.54 0.77 -11.17
N ILE A 211 11.46 1.43 -10.01
CA ILE A 211 10.37 1.22 -9.03
C ILE A 211 9.01 1.49 -9.68
N TYR A 212 8.87 2.63 -10.35
CA TYR A 212 7.63 3.00 -11.00
C TYR A 212 7.30 2.11 -12.21
N ALA A 213 8.32 1.72 -12.97
CA ALA A 213 8.17 0.90 -14.17
C ALA A 213 7.72 -0.54 -13.86
N VAL A 214 8.03 -1.08 -12.68
CA VAL A 214 7.62 -2.44 -12.30
C VAL A 214 6.24 -2.51 -11.64
N LEU A 215 5.59 -1.39 -11.31
CA LEU A 215 4.29 -1.40 -10.63
C LEU A 215 3.22 -2.25 -11.34
N PRO A 216 3.07 -2.20 -12.69
CA PRO A 216 2.09 -3.02 -13.40
C PRO A 216 2.34 -4.53 -13.33
N PHE A 217 3.53 -4.92 -12.90
CA PHE A 217 4.01 -6.31 -12.85
C PHE A 217 4.13 -6.86 -11.44
N LEU A 218 3.68 -6.12 -10.43
CA LEU A 218 3.72 -6.59 -9.04
C LEU A 218 2.55 -7.52 -8.74
N ASN A 219 2.87 -8.74 -8.32
CA ASN A 219 1.83 -9.65 -7.84
C ASN A 219 1.13 -9.08 -6.60
N PHE A 220 -0.21 -9.13 -6.59
CA PHE A 220 -1.05 -8.54 -5.55
C PHE A 220 -1.02 -9.27 -4.19
N ARG A 221 -0.22 -10.33 -4.05
CA ARG A 221 -0.07 -11.06 -2.78
C ARG A 221 1.36 -11.07 -2.27
N THR A 222 2.32 -11.19 -3.18
CA THR A 222 3.71 -11.49 -2.83
C THR A 222 4.69 -10.36 -3.11
N ASN A 223 4.26 -9.27 -3.75
CA ASN A 223 5.15 -8.21 -4.26
C ASN A 223 6.25 -8.72 -5.23
N VAL A 224 6.10 -9.92 -5.78
CA VAL A 224 7.00 -10.47 -6.78
C VAL A 224 6.74 -9.80 -8.11
N VAL A 225 7.80 -9.45 -8.85
CA VAL A 225 7.70 -8.98 -10.23
C VAL A 225 7.40 -10.17 -11.16
N CYS A 226 6.26 -10.15 -11.84
CA CYS A 226 5.74 -11.28 -12.62
C CYS A 226 4.97 -10.84 -13.87
N PHE A 227 4.68 -11.79 -14.75
CA PHE A 227 3.89 -11.56 -15.97
C PHE A 227 2.37 -11.56 -15.71
N ASN A 228 1.94 -12.13 -14.61
CA ASN A 228 0.53 -12.36 -14.25
C ASN A 228 0.23 -11.87 -12.83
N PRO A 229 0.14 -10.54 -12.60
CA PRO A 229 0.05 -9.94 -11.26
C PRO A 229 -1.17 -10.35 -10.44
N GLN A 230 -2.25 -10.77 -11.11
CA GLN A 230 -3.53 -11.10 -10.46
C GLN A 230 -3.65 -12.58 -10.08
N ASP A 231 -2.76 -13.44 -10.60
CA ASP A 231 -2.85 -14.88 -10.40
C ASP A 231 -2.39 -15.29 -8.98
N SER A 232 -2.79 -16.50 -8.58
CA SER A 232 -2.37 -17.10 -7.31
C SER A 232 -0.88 -17.43 -7.31
N ASP A 233 -0.31 -17.71 -6.13
CA ASP A 233 1.09 -18.07 -5.98
C ASP A 233 1.47 -19.35 -6.73
N ASP A 234 0.54 -20.30 -6.84
CA ASP A 234 0.76 -21.58 -7.50
C ASP A 234 0.94 -21.40 -9.03
N ASP A 235 0.28 -20.40 -9.60
CA ASP A 235 0.31 -20.09 -11.03
C ASP A 235 1.26 -18.94 -11.37
N LEU A 236 2.00 -18.43 -10.38
CA LEU A 236 2.85 -17.26 -10.53
C LEU A 236 3.97 -17.47 -11.55
N ARG A 237 3.99 -16.65 -12.60
CA ARG A 237 5.05 -16.59 -13.62
C ARG A 237 6.01 -15.44 -13.32
N ALA A 238 6.93 -15.66 -12.38
CA ALA A 238 7.90 -14.66 -11.97
C ALA A 238 8.81 -14.25 -13.15
N MET A 239 9.13 -12.96 -13.22
CA MET A 239 10.16 -12.45 -14.11
C MET A 239 11.54 -12.69 -13.49
N ASN A 240 12.47 -13.18 -14.30
CA ASN A 240 13.89 -13.18 -13.95
C ASN A 240 14.56 -11.88 -14.44
N LEU A 241 15.84 -11.73 -14.16
CA LEU A 241 16.61 -10.53 -14.55
C LEU A 241 16.63 -10.30 -16.07
N ASP A 242 16.67 -11.37 -16.88
CA ASP A 242 16.72 -11.25 -18.35
C ASP A 242 15.39 -10.70 -18.89
N HIS A 243 14.26 -11.21 -18.36
CA HIS A 243 12.94 -10.72 -18.71
C HIS A 243 12.78 -9.25 -18.29
N LEU A 244 13.22 -8.91 -17.07
CA LEU A 244 13.10 -7.53 -16.56
C LEU A 244 14.05 -6.58 -17.33
N ALA A 245 15.26 -7.04 -17.71
CA ALA A 245 16.18 -6.25 -18.54
C ALA A 245 15.57 -5.92 -19.89
N ALA A 246 14.98 -6.92 -20.56
CA ALA A 246 14.29 -6.72 -21.83
C ALA A 246 13.12 -5.73 -21.70
N LEU A 247 12.29 -5.88 -20.65
CA LEU A 247 11.16 -5.00 -20.36
C LEU A 247 11.58 -3.55 -20.16
N LEU A 248 12.67 -3.33 -19.41
CA LEU A 248 13.17 -1.99 -19.07
C LEU A 248 14.16 -1.41 -20.09
N GLY A 249 14.43 -2.13 -21.19
CA GLY A 249 15.36 -1.70 -22.26
C GLY A 249 16.83 -1.74 -21.87
N TYR A 250 17.21 -2.54 -20.87
CA TYR A 250 18.61 -2.77 -20.52
C TYR A 250 19.24 -3.77 -21.49
N LYS A 251 20.36 -3.38 -22.10
CA LYS A 251 21.14 -4.25 -22.99
C LYS A 251 21.97 -5.30 -22.25
N ASP A 252 22.18 -5.11 -20.95
CA ASP A 252 23.08 -5.89 -20.11
C ASP A 252 22.41 -6.15 -18.76
N THR A 253 22.19 -7.41 -18.44
CA THR A 253 21.56 -7.89 -17.22
C THR A 253 22.38 -7.53 -15.97
N ASP A 254 23.73 -7.50 -16.07
CA ASP A 254 24.58 -7.13 -14.94
C ASP A 254 24.46 -5.63 -14.61
N LYS A 255 24.21 -4.79 -15.61
CA LYS A 255 23.89 -3.36 -15.37
C LYS A 255 22.56 -3.20 -14.65
N LEU A 256 21.55 -3.96 -15.06
CA LEU A 256 20.27 -3.96 -14.35
C LEU A 256 20.45 -4.48 -12.92
N ARG A 257 21.14 -5.59 -12.71
CA ARG A 257 21.41 -6.15 -11.38
C ARG A 257 22.03 -5.08 -10.46
N ARG A 258 23.12 -4.45 -10.91
CA ARG A 258 23.79 -3.38 -10.15
C ARG A 258 22.88 -2.19 -9.89
N ALA A 259 21.99 -1.86 -10.82
CA ALA A 259 21.00 -0.82 -10.63
C ALA A 259 19.98 -1.17 -9.54
N LEU A 260 19.47 -2.40 -9.53
CA LEU A 260 18.53 -2.90 -8.51
C LEU A 260 19.19 -2.97 -7.12
N GLU A 261 20.36 -3.60 -7.04
CA GLU A 261 21.14 -3.73 -5.78
C GLU A 261 21.57 -2.37 -5.23
N GLY A 262 21.78 -1.41 -6.11
CA GLY A 262 22.20 -0.05 -5.75
C GLY A 262 21.07 0.84 -5.21
N ILE A 263 19.80 0.40 -5.20
CA ILE A 263 18.69 1.16 -4.60
C ILE A 263 18.46 0.67 -3.17
N VAL A 264 18.90 1.47 -2.23
CA VAL A 264 18.85 1.14 -0.79
C VAL A 264 18.20 2.29 -0.03
N ILE A 265 17.43 1.99 1.01
CA ILE A 265 16.85 2.93 1.95
C ILE A 265 17.06 2.43 3.38
N ASP A 266 17.60 3.28 4.27
CA ASP A 266 17.88 2.96 5.67
C ASP A 266 18.71 1.66 5.85
N GLY A 267 19.59 1.33 4.88
CA GLY A 267 20.37 0.11 4.86
C GLY A 267 19.69 -1.12 4.28
N GLU A 268 18.39 -1.06 3.99
CA GLU A 268 17.61 -2.15 3.38
C GLU A 268 17.56 -2.00 1.86
N PRO A 269 17.67 -3.11 1.09
CA PRO A 269 17.48 -3.07 -0.35
C PRO A 269 16.01 -2.79 -0.72
N VAL A 270 15.80 -2.03 -1.80
CA VAL A 270 14.47 -1.83 -2.38
C VAL A 270 14.02 -3.06 -3.19
N PHE A 271 14.97 -3.78 -3.75
CA PHE A 271 14.73 -5.01 -4.51
C PHE A 271 15.46 -6.17 -3.86
N TRP A 272 14.72 -7.18 -3.45
CA TRP A 272 15.31 -8.44 -3.02
C TRP A 272 15.61 -9.31 -4.23
N LEU A 273 16.86 -9.79 -4.31
CA LEU A 273 17.37 -10.64 -5.39
C LEU A 273 18.00 -11.89 -4.76
N PRO A 274 17.60 -13.11 -5.13
CA PRO A 274 18.21 -14.32 -4.59
C PRO A 274 19.64 -14.50 -5.14
N HIS A 275 20.62 -14.51 -4.24
CA HIS A 275 22.04 -14.60 -4.64
C HIS A 275 22.46 -15.99 -5.17
N ASN A 276 21.85 -17.08 -4.68
CA ASN A 276 22.31 -18.45 -4.93
C ASN A 276 21.24 -19.43 -5.43
N ALA A 277 20.16 -18.94 -6.03
CA ALA A 277 19.12 -19.83 -6.52
C ALA A 277 19.64 -20.66 -7.72
N LYS A 278 19.97 -21.92 -7.45
CA LYS A 278 20.27 -22.91 -8.50
C LYS A 278 19.03 -23.25 -9.33
N ASP A 279 17.86 -23.18 -8.70
CA ASP A 279 16.56 -23.37 -9.35
C ASP A 279 16.06 -22.05 -9.95
N ARG A 280 15.69 -22.08 -11.25
CA ARG A 280 15.10 -20.92 -11.93
C ARG A 280 13.79 -20.43 -11.27
N ARG A 281 13.04 -21.33 -10.60
CA ARG A 281 11.81 -21.01 -9.89
C ARG A 281 12.05 -20.13 -8.66
N GLN A 282 13.26 -20.17 -8.09
CA GLN A 282 13.63 -19.37 -6.92
C GLN A 282 14.20 -17.99 -7.30
N LYS A 283 14.41 -17.70 -8.60
CA LYS A 283 14.91 -16.39 -9.08
C LYS A 283 13.79 -15.35 -9.16
N ARG A 284 13.16 -15.07 -8.02
CA ARG A 284 12.09 -14.08 -7.93
C ARG A 284 12.69 -12.73 -7.55
N ILE A 285 12.24 -11.67 -8.22
CA ILE A 285 12.57 -10.29 -7.85
C ILE A 285 11.39 -9.78 -7.02
N VAL A 286 11.63 -9.39 -5.77
CA VAL A 286 10.60 -8.90 -4.85
C VAL A 286 10.86 -7.43 -4.54
N VAL A 287 9.82 -6.61 -4.55
CA VAL A 287 9.92 -5.20 -4.18
C VAL A 287 9.64 -5.04 -2.69
N ASN A 288 10.46 -4.23 -2.02
CA ASN A 288 10.33 -3.97 -0.59
C ASN A 288 8.94 -3.35 -0.28
N PRO A 289 8.16 -3.96 0.62
CA PRO A 289 6.82 -3.49 0.96
C PRO A 289 6.83 -2.11 1.64
N ARG A 290 7.97 -1.63 2.14
CA ARG A 290 8.12 -0.25 2.62
C ARG A 290 8.02 0.80 1.51
N VAL A 291 8.28 0.43 0.26
CA VAL A 291 8.23 1.34 -0.89
C VAL A 291 6.87 1.26 -1.58
N VAL A 292 6.46 0.06 -1.92
CA VAL A 292 5.18 -0.24 -2.55
C VAL A 292 4.62 -1.56 -2.03
N PHE A 293 3.32 -1.63 -1.85
CA PHE A 293 2.65 -2.86 -1.44
C PHE A 293 1.31 -3.01 -2.16
N ALA A 294 1.18 -4.07 -2.93
CA ALA A 294 -0.02 -4.37 -3.72
C ALA A 294 -0.98 -5.33 -3.00
N GLY A 295 -0.51 -6.04 -1.97
CA GLY A 295 -1.19 -7.16 -1.34
C GLY A 295 -2.28 -6.82 -0.32
N PRO A 296 -3.07 -7.80 0.10
CA PRO A 296 -3.94 -7.71 1.26
C PRO A 296 -3.12 -7.74 2.56
N ALA A 297 -3.74 -7.36 3.67
CA ALA A 297 -3.08 -7.24 4.97
C ALA A 297 -2.34 -8.52 5.41
N GLU A 298 -2.97 -9.67 5.20
CA GLU A 298 -2.47 -10.98 5.61
C GLU A 298 -1.16 -11.39 4.93
N SER A 299 -0.86 -10.82 3.76
CA SER A 299 0.37 -11.15 3.03
C SER A 299 1.57 -10.28 3.40
N LEU A 300 1.36 -9.18 4.14
CA LEU A 300 2.42 -8.21 4.45
C LEU A 300 3.59 -8.84 5.23
N GLY A 301 3.28 -9.59 6.29
CA GLY A 301 4.30 -10.20 7.16
C GLY A 301 5.24 -11.13 6.39
N ALA A 302 4.69 -11.96 5.49
CA ALA A 302 5.49 -12.87 4.66
C ALA A 302 6.45 -12.14 3.71
N VAL A 303 6.04 -10.97 3.18
CA VAL A 303 6.91 -10.18 2.31
C VAL A 303 7.99 -9.45 3.12
N LYS A 304 7.63 -8.91 4.30
CA LYS A 304 8.58 -8.18 5.18
C LYS A 304 9.78 -9.03 5.60
N VAL A 305 9.57 -10.32 5.88
CA VAL A 305 10.63 -11.27 6.29
C VAL A 305 11.78 -11.34 5.30
N LEU A 306 11.56 -11.06 4.01
CA LEU A 306 12.63 -11.08 3.00
C LEU A 306 13.60 -9.90 3.12
N PHE A 307 13.24 -8.85 3.86
CA PHE A 307 13.98 -7.59 3.99
C PHE A 307 14.48 -7.31 5.41
N SER A 308 14.16 -8.19 6.37
CA SER A 308 14.57 -8.13 7.78
C SER A 308 15.92 -8.80 8.04
#